data_cc0fa5d11b2c279c72d182e61b2af7d7
#
_entry.id   cc0fa5d11b2c279c72d182e61b2af7d7
#
_cell.length_a   1.000
_cell.length_b   1.000
_cell.length_c   1.000
_cell.angle_alpha   90.00
_cell.angle_beta   90.00
_cell.angle_gamma   90.00
#
_symmetry.space_group_name_H-M   'P 1'
#
loop_
_entity.id
_entity.type
_entity.pdbx_description
1 polymer ?
#
loop_
_entity_poly.entity_id
_entity_poly.type
_entity_poly.pdbx_seq_one_letter_code
_entity_poly.pdbx_strand_id
1 'polypeptide(L)'
;MKMKRSEKLGMFTGLVVGVLLLLISVFMIFQTTCKVWGAEKPANATQQGIDVSSHQGKIDWEQVKNSALADYAIIRCGYGVNQTDKDDKYWDYNSSECERLGIPYGTYLYSGADTTAKAK
;
A
#
# COMPACT_ATOMS: atom_id res chain seq x y z
N MET A 1 18.43 -8.52 54.71
CA MET A 1 17.59 -9.70 54.57
C MET A 1 17.78 -10.31 53.18
N LYS A 2 18.39 -11.48 53.03
CA LYS A 2 18.66 -12.09 51.74
C LYS A 2 17.38 -12.83 51.27
N MET A 3 16.80 -12.42 50.16
CA MET A 3 15.66 -13.08 49.52
C MET A 3 15.98 -14.55 49.21
N LYS A 4 15.05 -15.44 49.46
CA LYS A 4 15.16 -16.87 49.14
C LYS A 4 15.20 -17.08 47.63
N ARG A 5 15.93 -18.11 47.18
CA ARG A 5 16.11 -18.43 45.73
C ARG A 5 14.77 -18.64 45.00
N SER A 6 13.77 -19.17 45.67
CA SER A 6 12.41 -19.35 45.16
C SER A 6 11.66 -18.04 44.92
N GLU A 7 11.87 -17.01 45.75
CA GLU A 7 11.26 -15.69 45.60
C GLU A 7 11.87 -14.93 44.41
N LYS A 8 13.19 -15.06 44.20
CA LYS A 8 13.86 -14.49 43.02
C LYS A 8 13.39 -15.15 41.72
N LEU A 9 13.18 -16.46 41.72
CA LEU A 9 12.69 -17.21 40.59
C LEU A 9 11.25 -16.79 40.22
N GLY A 10 10.39 -16.63 41.25
CA GLY A 10 9.00 -16.19 41.08
C GLY A 10 8.92 -14.73 40.53
N MET A 11 9.76 -13.84 41.01
CA MET A 11 9.85 -12.47 40.47
C MET A 11 10.34 -12.45 39.03
N PHE A 12 11.34 -13.29 38.70
CA PHE A 12 11.89 -13.34 37.33
C PHE A 12 10.86 -13.92 36.34
N THR A 13 10.16 -14.97 36.71
CA THR A 13 9.09 -15.55 35.88
C THR A 13 7.92 -14.57 35.71
N GLY A 14 7.53 -13.84 36.74
CA GLY A 14 6.50 -12.80 36.68
C GLY A 14 6.87 -11.67 35.75
N LEU A 15 8.14 -11.22 35.79
CA LEU A 15 8.66 -10.18 34.89
C LEU A 15 8.65 -10.64 33.43
N VAL A 16 9.11 -11.87 33.15
CA VAL A 16 9.14 -12.43 31.79
C VAL A 16 7.73 -12.56 31.22
N VAL A 17 6.78 -13.07 32.01
CA VAL A 17 5.37 -13.19 31.60
C VAL A 17 4.76 -11.80 31.34
N GLY A 18 5.03 -10.82 32.19
CA GLY A 18 4.56 -9.44 32.02
C GLY A 18 5.08 -8.81 30.74
N VAL A 19 6.37 -8.95 30.44
CA VAL A 19 6.97 -8.46 29.19
C VAL A 19 6.36 -9.15 27.96
N LEU A 20 6.15 -10.48 28.03
CA LEU A 20 5.56 -11.24 26.94
C LEU A 20 4.12 -10.77 26.63
N LEU A 21 3.30 -10.57 27.67
CA LEU A 21 1.95 -10.05 27.53
C LEU A 21 1.92 -8.64 26.95
N LEU A 22 2.88 -7.80 27.33
CA LEU A 22 3.02 -6.45 26.79
C LEU A 22 3.40 -6.47 25.32
N LEU A 23 4.32 -7.33 24.91
CA LEU A 23 4.69 -7.52 23.51
C LEU A 23 3.52 -8.03 22.66
N ILE A 24 2.74 -8.99 23.19
CA ILE A 24 1.54 -9.49 22.52
C ILE A 24 0.50 -8.38 22.37
N SER A 25 0.28 -7.57 23.40
CA SER A 25 -0.68 -6.46 23.33
C SER A 25 -0.25 -5.38 22.33
N VAL A 26 1.03 -5.01 22.31
CA VAL A 26 1.59 -4.08 21.30
C VAL A 26 1.45 -4.65 19.89
N PHE A 27 1.75 -5.94 19.71
CA PHE A 27 1.58 -6.62 18.43
C PHE A 27 0.12 -6.63 17.96
N MET A 28 -0.82 -6.91 18.86
CA MET A 28 -2.26 -6.88 18.56
C MET A 28 -2.74 -5.47 18.23
N ILE A 29 -2.26 -4.43 18.94
CA ILE A 29 -2.55 -3.03 18.63
C ILE A 29 -1.97 -2.66 17.25
N PHE A 30 -0.74 -3.08 16.95
CA PHE A 30 -0.12 -2.84 15.65
C PHE A 30 -0.92 -3.48 14.51
N GLN A 31 -1.41 -4.70 14.67
CA GLN A 31 -2.28 -5.38 13.70
C GLN A 31 -3.60 -4.65 13.48
N THR A 32 -4.18 -4.06 14.54
CA THR A 32 -5.44 -3.32 14.43
C THR A 32 -5.27 -1.91 13.85
N THR A 33 -4.12 -1.26 14.05
CA THR A 33 -3.82 0.05 13.46
C THR A 33 -3.31 -0.03 12.03
N CYS A 34 -2.79 -1.18 11.60
CA CYS A 34 -2.44 -1.48 10.22
C CYS A 34 -3.64 -1.86 9.34
N LYS A 35 -4.87 -1.58 9.76
CA LYS A 35 -5.99 -1.53 8.82
C LYS A 35 -5.70 -0.41 7.84
N VAL A 36 -5.33 -0.82 6.64
CA VAL A 36 -5.15 0.05 5.48
C VAL A 36 -6.29 1.07 5.45
N TRP A 37 -5.95 2.35 5.43
CA TRP A 37 -6.88 3.43 5.13
C TRP A 37 -7.32 3.28 3.67
N GLY A 38 -8.12 2.27 3.39
CA GLY A 38 -8.85 2.13 2.16
C GLY A 38 -10.27 2.62 2.39
N ALA A 39 -10.77 3.48 1.52
CA ALA A 39 -12.18 3.78 1.51
C ALA A 39 -12.96 2.47 1.38
N GLU A 40 -13.95 2.24 2.25
CA GLU A 40 -14.80 1.07 2.13
C GLU A 40 -15.48 1.07 0.76
N LYS A 41 -15.45 -0.08 0.09
CA LYS A 41 -16.12 -0.27 -1.20
C LYS A 41 -17.61 0.04 -1.03
N PRO A 42 -18.19 1.00 -1.78
CA PRO A 42 -19.62 1.25 -1.73
C PRO A 42 -20.40 -0.03 -1.97
N ALA A 43 -21.54 -0.23 -1.28
CA ALA A 43 -22.31 -1.46 -1.34
C ALA A 43 -22.79 -1.85 -2.75
N ASN A 44 -22.89 -0.88 -3.66
CA ASN A 44 -23.27 -1.07 -5.06
C ASN A 44 -22.06 -1.16 -6.02
N ALA A 45 -20.83 -1.02 -5.54
CA ALA A 45 -19.66 -1.16 -6.40
C ALA A 45 -19.34 -2.63 -6.63
N THR A 46 -19.25 -3.03 -7.89
CA THR A 46 -18.90 -4.40 -8.31
C THR A 46 -17.39 -4.59 -8.39
N GLN A 47 -16.65 -3.53 -8.68
CA GLN A 47 -15.18 -3.54 -8.81
C GLN A 47 -14.55 -2.36 -8.07
N GLN A 48 -13.31 -2.55 -7.65
CA GLN A 48 -12.50 -1.51 -7.01
C GLN A 48 -11.19 -1.35 -7.78
N GLY A 49 -10.86 -0.11 -8.15
CA GLY A 49 -9.61 0.22 -8.83
C GLY A 49 -8.70 1.08 -7.97
N ILE A 50 -7.42 1.11 -8.34
CA ILE A 50 -6.43 2.04 -7.77
C ILE A 50 -5.92 2.98 -8.86
N ASP A 51 -5.72 4.25 -8.50
CA ASP A 51 -5.06 5.25 -9.34
C ASP A 51 -3.58 5.32 -8.96
N VAL A 52 -2.71 5.22 -9.95
CA VAL A 52 -1.28 5.05 -9.77
C VAL A 52 -0.48 6.03 -10.62
N SER A 53 0.49 6.67 -10.00
CA SER A 53 1.46 7.54 -10.66
C SER A 53 2.81 7.50 -9.94
N SER A 54 3.77 8.28 -10.39
CA SER A 54 5.06 8.44 -9.70
C SER A 54 4.95 9.00 -8.27
N HIS A 55 3.81 9.58 -7.89
CA HIS A 55 3.58 10.10 -6.54
C HIS A 55 3.54 9.00 -5.48
N GLN A 56 3.08 7.80 -5.84
CA GLN A 56 3.05 6.64 -4.94
C GLN A 56 4.42 5.94 -4.83
N GLY A 57 5.40 6.35 -5.64
CA GLY A 57 6.71 5.70 -5.70
C GLY A 57 6.66 4.35 -6.43
N LYS A 58 7.62 3.47 -6.12
CA LYS A 58 7.67 2.13 -6.68
C LYS A 58 6.72 1.22 -5.92
N ILE A 59 5.72 0.69 -6.61
CA ILE A 59 4.67 -0.16 -6.04
C ILE A 59 5.12 -1.62 -5.99
N ASP A 60 4.78 -2.31 -4.92
CA ASP A 60 4.84 -3.75 -4.81
C ASP A 60 3.56 -4.37 -5.39
N TRP A 61 3.58 -4.65 -6.69
CA TRP A 61 2.44 -5.19 -7.41
C TRP A 61 2.07 -6.63 -7.01
N GLU A 62 3.03 -7.42 -6.51
CA GLU A 62 2.75 -8.73 -5.92
C GLU A 62 1.86 -8.58 -4.68
N GLN A 63 2.19 -7.62 -3.83
CA GLN A 63 1.38 -7.34 -2.64
C GLN A 63 -0.02 -6.83 -3.03
N VAL A 64 -0.13 -5.95 -4.03
CA VAL A 64 -1.43 -5.48 -4.55
C VAL A 64 -2.27 -6.65 -5.04
N LYS A 65 -1.69 -7.54 -5.85
CA LYS A 65 -2.37 -8.73 -6.38
C LYS A 65 -2.86 -9.65 -5.27
N ASN A 66 -2.00 -9.93 -4.29
CA ASN A 66 -2.28 -10.88 -3.21
C ASN A 66 -3.26 -10.32 -2.17
N SER A 67 -3.33 -8.99 -2.03
CA SER A 67 -4.24 -8.35 -1.07
C SER A 67 -5.71 -8.36 -1.51
N ALA A 68 -5.98 -8.61 -2.81
CA ALA A 68 -7.32 -8.49 -3.43
C ALA A 68 -8.00 -7.12 -3.17
N LEU A 69 -7.19 -6.07 -2.91
CA LEU A 69 -7.69 -4.71 -2.65
C LEU A 69 -8.07 -3.97 -3.93
N ALA A 70 -7.58 -4.43 -5.09
CA ALA A 70 -7.87 -3.81 -6.37
C ALA A 70 -8.14 -4.87 -7.43
N ASP A 71 -9.23 -4.68 -8.15
CA ASP A 71 -9.60 -5.50 -9.31
C ASP A 71 -8.92 -5.00 -10.59
N TYR A 72 -8.53 -3.71 -10.63
CA TYR A 72 -7.85 -3.06 -11.76
C TYR A 72 -7.05 -1.85 -11.31
N ALA A 73 -6.17 -1.36 -12.17
CA ALA A 73 -5.41 -0.13 -11.96
C ALA A 73 -5.67 0.89 -13.08
N ILE A 74 -5.61 2.17 -12.74
CA ILE A 74 -5.52 3.27 -13.71
C ILE A 74 -4.15 3.92 -13.53
N ILE A 75 -3.31 3.85 -14.54
CA ILE A 75 -1.91 4.22 -14.46
C ILE A 75 -1.64 5.48 -15.27
N ARG A 76 -1.03 6.49 -14.65
CA ARG A 76 -0.62 7.68 -15.34
C ARG A 76 0.58 7.37 -16.27
N CYS A 77 0.44 7.66 -17.56
CA CYS A 77 1.55 7.54 -18.50
C CYS A 77 2.44 8.81 -18.54
N GLY A 78 1.86 9.96 -18.21
CA GLY A 78 2.60 11.22 -18.22
C GLY A 78 1.75 12.41 -17.82
N TYR A 79 2.31 13.61 -17.95
CA TYR A 79 1.61 14.87 -17.67
C TYR A 79 2.06 16.00 -18.63
N GLY A 80 1.28 17.09 -18.65
CA GLY A 80 1.61 18.27 -19.49
C GLY A 80 1.04 18.18 -20.91
N VAL A 81 1.80 18.64 -21.89
CA VAL A 81 1.44 18.70 -23.30
C VAL A 81 2.55 18.03 -24.12
N ASN A 82 2.31 16.86 -24.65
CA ASN A 82 3.19 16.10 -25.57
C ASN A 82 4.71 16.39 -25.42
N GLN A 83 5.22 16.16 -24.22
CA GLN A 83 6.62 16.38 -23.84
C GLN A 83 7.17 15.09 -23.24
N THR A 84 8.17 14.49 -23.87
CA THR A 84 8.77 13.21 -23.46
C THR A 84 9.45 13.27 -22.07
N ASP A 85 9.92 14.47 -21.66
CA ASP A 85 10.48 14.70 -20.34
C ASP A 85 9.40 14.72 -19.23
N LYS A 86 8.12 14.63 -19.62
CA LYS A 86 6.95 14.59 -18.73
C LYS A 86 6.32 13.21 -18.64
N ASP A 87 6.92 12.20 -19.22
CA ASP A 87 6.49 10.82 -19.02
C ASP A 87 6.61 10.44 -17.54
N ASP A 88 5.66 9.62 -17.07
CA ASP A 88 5.72 9.16 -15.68
C ASP A 88 6.87 8.16 -15.52
N LYS A 89 7.81 8.47 -14.62
CA LYS A 89 9.04 7.67 -14.44
C LYS A 89 8.80 6.20 -14.07
N TYR A 90 7.61 5.87 -13.61
CA TYR A 90 7.23 4.50 -13.25
C TYR A 90 6.23 3.88 -14.23
N TRP A 91 5.93 4.56 -15.33
CA TRP A 91 4.98 4.06 -16.33
C TRP A 91 5.35 2.66 -16.83
N ASP A 92 6.56 2.51 -17.36
CA ASP A 92 7.04 1.23 -17.93
C ASP A 92 7.04 0.12 -16.87
N TYR A 93 7.48 0.44 -15.67
CA TYR A 93 7.49 -0.51 -14.55
C TYR A 93 6.07 -0.94 -14.17
N ASN A 94 5.17 0.01 -13.94
CA ASN A 94 3.81 -0.27 -13.49
C ASN A 94 3.01 -1.06 -14.54
N SER A 95 3.10 -0.67 -15.81
CA SER A 95 2.40 -1.37 -16.90
C SER A 95 2.94 -2.80 -17.07
N SER A 96 4.26 -2.97 -17.10
CA SER A 96 4.89 -4.29 -17.23
C SER A 96 4.54 -5.24 -16.08
N GLU A 97 4.48 -4.73 -14.85
CA GLU A 97 4.11 -5.52 -13.69
C GLU A 97 2.62 -5.91 -13.71
N CYS A 98 1.75 -4.99 -14.12
CA CYS A 98 0.33 -5.32 -14.31
C CYS A 98 0.14 -6.42 -15.36
N GLU A 99 0.85 -6.33 -16.49
CA GLU A 99 0.84 -7.37 -17.54
C GLU A 99 1.35 -8.71 -16.99
N ARG A 100 2.50 -8.71 -16.34
CA ARG A 100 3.12 -9.90 -15.76
C ARG A 100 2.20 -10.63 -14.78
N LEU A 101 1.48 -9.85 -13.96
CA LEU A 101 0.60 -10.37 -12.90
C LEU A 101 -0.85 -10.60 -13.37
N GLY A 102 -1.18 -10.22 -14.61
CA GLY A 102 -2.55 -10.31 -15.12
C GLY A 102 -3.53 -9.40 -14.36
N ILE A 103 -3.07 -8.20 -13.95
CA ILE A 103 -3.90 -7.16 -13.37
C ILE A 103 -4.42 -6.30 -14.51
N PRO A 104 -5.74 -6.22 -14.75
CA PRO A 104 -6.30 -5.31 -15.74
C PRO A 104 -5.90 -3.87 -15.44
N TYR A 105 -5.49 -3.10 -16.45
CA TYR A 105 -5.19 -1.69 -16.25
C TYR A 105 -5.64 -0.82 -17.42
N GLY A 106 -5.94 0.43 -17.11
CA GLY A 106 -6.11 1.50 -18.06
C GLY A 106 -5.03 2.57 -17.88
N THR A 107 -4.94 3.48 -18.84
CA THR A 107 -3.93 4.55 -18.82
C THR A 107 -4.58 5.92 -18.88
N TYR A 108 -3.94 6.91 -18.27
CA TYR A 108 -4.33 8.30 -18.43
C TYR A 108 -3.14 9.24 -18.55
N LEU A 109 -3.36 10.33 -19.26
CA LEU A 109 -2.46 11.48 -19.30
C LEU A 109 -3.06 12.61 -18.45
N TYR A 110 -2.28 13.15 -17.52
CA TYR A 110 -2.67 14.37 -16.83
C TYR A 110 -2.40 15.57 -17.72
N SER A 111 -3.39 15.94 -18.54
CA SER A 111 -3.23 16.98 -19.55
C SER A 111 -3.15 18.37 -18.93
N GLY A 112 -2.13 19.16 -19.34
CA GLY A 112 -2.03 20.58 -19.09
C GLY A 112 -2.56 21.46 -20.27
N ALA A 113 -3.29 20.83 -21.21
CA ALA A 113 -3.82 21.54 -22.37
C ALA A 113 -4.97 22.48 -21.96
N ASP A 114 -4.80 23.75 -22.20
CA ASP A 114 -5.79 24.82 -21.99
C ASP A 114 -6.56 25.17 -23.28
N THR A 115 -6.18 24.58 -24.40
CA THR A 115 -6.83 24.76 -25.70
C THR A 115 -6.90 23.43 -26.45
N THR A 116 -7.87 23.31 -27.38
CA THR A 116 -8.01 22.14 -28.26
C THR A 116 -6.78 21.91 -29.16
N ALA A 117 -6.06 22.95 -29.47
CA ALA A 117 -4.82 22.85 -30.29
C ALA A 117 -3.68 22.18 -29.50
N LYS A 118 -3.61 22.38 -28.19
CA LYS A 118 -2.64 21.73 -27.29
C LYS A 118 -3.04 20.34 -26.85
N ALA A 119 -4.31 19.97 -27.02
CA ALA A 119 -4.83 18.65 -26.67
C ALA A 119 -4.72 17.61 -27.79
N LYS A 120 -4.16 17.99 -28.95
CA LYS A 120 -3.98 17.12 -30.13
C LYS A 120 -2.60 16.51 -30.19
#